data_3497fb41b983339cd32be2340cd235b3
#
_entry.id   3497fb41b983339cd32be2340cd235b3
#
_cell.length_a   1.000
_cell.length_b   1.000
_cell.length_c   1.000
_cell.angle_alpha   90.00
_cell.angle_beta   90.00
_cell.angle_gamma   90.00
#
_symmetry.space_group_name_H-M   'P 1'
#
loop_
_entity.id
_entity.type
_entity.pdbx_description
1 polymer ?
#
loop_
_entity_poly.entity_id
_entity_poly.type
_entity_poly.pdbx_seq_one_letter_code
_entity_poly.pdbx_strand_id
1 'polypeptide(L)'
;MNHIFTRVSIRKYQDRPVECEKTLAILRAAMQAPSAANQQPWEFYVVTNKEKLQALSEVSPYAGMTKDAPVAIVAAYRKECRIPAYAQIDLSIAMENLWLETDAQGLGGVWLGIAPQEERMKAVEEVLQLPDTVRAFAIFPYGYPAEERTQQDRFDESRIHYVE
;
A
#
# COMPACT_ATOMS: atom_id res chain seq x y z
N MET A 1 5.22 -10.67 18.17
CA MET A 1 4.24 -9.58 18.40
C MET A 1 3.12 -9.76 17.37
N ASN A 2 1.86 -9.47 17.70
CA ASN A 2 0.77 -9.63 16.72
C ASN A 2 0.50 -8.28 16.00
N HIS A 3 1.07 -8.12 14.82
CA HIS A 3 1.06 -6.88 14.04
C HIS A 3 -0.35 -6.42 13.61
N ILE A 4 -1.34 -7.30 13.62
CA ILE A 4 -2.76 -6.92 13.41
C ILE A 4 -3.21 -5.91 14.48
N PHE A 5 -2.73 -6.07 15.73
CA PHE A 5 -3.13 -5.22 16.85
C PHE A 5 -2.16 -4.07 17.16
N THR A 6 -1.03 -3.99 16.45
CA THR A 6 -0.02 -2.94 16.68
C THR A 6 0.13 -1.97 15.51
N ARG A 7 -0.16 -2.43 14.28
CA ARG A 7 -0.04 -1.62 13.08
C ARG A 7 -0.88 -0.33 13.16
N VAL A 8 -0.23 0.78 12.88
CA VAL A 8 -0.84 2.12 12.79
C VAL A 8 -0.42 2.84 11.51
N SER A 9 -1.16 3.86 11.12
CA SER A 9 -0.79 4.72 10.00
C SER A 9 0.30 5.69 10.42
N ILE A 10 1.49 5.58 9.83
CA ILE A 10 2.63 6.48 10.04
C ILE A 10 2.76 7.41 8.82
N ARG A 11 2.90 8.71 9.08
CA ARG A 11 2.99 9.77 8.06
C ARG A 11 4.18 10.70 8.24
N LYS A 12 5.02 10.45 9.25
CA LYS A 12 6.29 11.14 9.44
C LYS A 12 7.41 10.13 9.50
N TYR A 13 8.44 10.37 8.75
CA TYR A 13 9.55 9.45 8.56
C TYR A 13 10.86 10.08 8.97
N GLN A 14 11.80 9.27 9.45
CA GLN A 14 13.17 9.68 9.67
C GLN A 14 13.87 9.86 8.31
N ASP A 15 14.83 10.77 8.25
CA ASP A 15 15.74 10.90 7.10
C ASP A 15 16.78 9.76 7.14
N ARG A 16 16.27 8.57 6.85
CA ARG A 16 17.02 7.32 6.87
C ARG A 16 16.54 6.42 5.72
N PRO A 17 17.45 5.90 4.89
CA PRO A 17 17.09 4.95 3.85
C PRO A 17 16.57 3.65 4.45
N VAL A 18 15.68 2.99 3.71
CA VAL A 18 15.20 1.64 4.02
C VAL A 18 16.06 0.63 3.28
N GLU A 19 16.48 -0.40 3.99
CA GLU A 19 17.29 -1.48 3.46
C GLU A 19 16.51 -2.28 2.39
N CYS A 20 17.19 -2.65 1.32
CA CYS A 20 16.58 -3.36 0.20
C CYS A 20 15.96 -4.70 0.64
N GLU A 21 16.60 -5.39 1.58
CA GLU A 21 16.13 -6.68 2.12
C GLU A 21 14.78 -6.54 2.83
N LYS A 22 14.55 -5.43 3.54
CA LYS A 22 13.26 -5.13 4.17
C LYS A 22 12.17 -4.89 3.13
N THR A 23 12.48 -4.10 2.10
CA THR A 23 11.56 -3.88 0.96
C THR A 23 11.18 -5.21 0.28
N LEU A 24 12.15 -6.09 0.07
CA LEU A 24 11.90 -7.41 -0.51
C LEU A 24 11.05 -8.30 0.41
N ALA A 25 11.26 -8.25 1.73
CA ALA A 25 10.43 -8.99 2.69
C ALA A 25 8.96 -8.51 2.64
N ILE A 26 8.76 -7.20 2.61
CA ILE A 26 7.44 -6.55 2.49
C ILE A 26 6.73 -6.99 1.19
N LEU A 27 7.42 -6.98 0.06
CA LEU A 27 6.87 -7.41 -1.22
C LEU A 27 6.57 -8.92 -1.26
N ARG A 28 7.40 -9.75 -0.65
CA ARG A 28 7.14 -11.19 -0.49
C ARG A 28 5.88 -11.44 0.31
N ALA A 29 5.68 -10.72 1.41
CA ALA A 29 4.47 -10.83 2.22
C ALA A 29 3.22 -10.42 1.42
N ALA A 30 3.30 -9.31 0.67
CA ALA A 30 2.22 -8.90 -0.22
C ALA A 30 1.81 -10.01 -1.20
N MET A 31 2.79 -10.64 -1.84
CA MET A 31 2.58 -11.69 -2.85
C MET A 31 2.11 -13.03 -2.25
N GLN A 32 2.12 -13.20 -0.91
CA GLN A 32 1.51 -14.36 -0.24
C GLN A 32 -0.01 -14.23 -0.07
N ALA A 33 -0.59 -13.11 -0.48
CA ALA A 33 -2.03 -12.93 -0.43
C ALA A 33 -2.77 -13.97 -1.29
N PRO A 34 -3.90 -14.51 -0.83
CA PRO A 34 -4.80 -15.25 -1.70
C PRO A 34 -5.40 -14.30 -2.76
N SER A 35 -5.79 -14.86 -3.89
CA SER A 35 -6.47 -14.12 -4.95
C SER A 35 -7.52 -14.97 -5.63
N ALA A 36 -8.51 -14.33 -6.24
CA ALA A 36 -9.59 -15.03 -6.95
C ALA A 36 -9.00 -15.94 -8.05
N ALA A 37 -9.33 -17.23 -8.00
CA ALA A 37 -8.79 -18.24 -8.91
C ALA A 37 -7.25 -18.24 -9.01
N ASN A 38 -6.56 -17.82 -7.94
CA ASN A 38 -5.11 -17.65 -7.89
C ASN A 38 -4.56 -16.78 -9.03
N GLN A 39 -5.29 -15.73 -9.42
CA GLN A 39 -4.95 -14.90 -10.57
C GLN A 39 -3.79 -13.94 -10.33
N GLN A 40 -3.49 -13.58 -9.07
CA GLN A 40 -2.34 -12.77 -8.66
C GLN A 40 -2.18 -11.52 -9.57
N PRO A 41 -3.15 -10.60 -9.59
CA PRO A 41 -3.21 -9.53 -10.60
C PRO A 41 -2.24 -8.38 -10.34
N TRP A 42 -1.54 -8.40 -9.20
CA TRP A 42 -0.72 -7.32 -8.68
C TRP A 42 0.56 -7.09 -9.45
N GLU A 43 0.91 -5.81 -9.56
CA GLU A 43 2.20 -5.27 -9.98
C GLU A 43 2.64 -4.26 -8.92
N PHE A 44 3.90 -4.27 -8.52
CA PHE A 44 4.43 -3.37 -7.51
C PHE A 44 5.57 -2.53 -8.07
N TYR A 45 5.48 -1.22 -7.93
CA TYR A 45 6.50 -0.27 -8.36
C TYR A 45 7.14 0.34 -7.12
N VAL A 46 8.43 0.07 -6.91
CA VAL A 46 9.21 0.65 -5.81
C VAL A 46 9.81 1.97 -6.26
N VAL A 47 9.40 3.06 -5.62
CA VAL A 47 9.78 4.41 -5.98
C VAL A 47 10.69 4.99 -4.91
N THR A 48 11.95 5.27 -5.28
CA THR A 48 12.96 5.93 -4.44
C THR A 48 13.43 7.25 -5.05
N ASN A 49 13.07 7.52 -6.29
CA ASN A 49 13.40 8.78 -6.96
C ASN A 49 12.63 9.94 -6.35
N LYS A 50 13.36 10.95 -5.83
CA LYS A 50 12.80 12.08 -5.08
C LYS A 50 11.82 12.93 -5.91
N GLU A 51 12.08 13.12 -7.19
CA GLU A 51 11.19 13.89 -8.07
C GLU A 51 9.86 13.14 -8.27
N LYS A 52 9.91 11.81 -8.41
CA LYS A 52 8.72 10.98 -8.51
C LYS A 52 7.93 10.93 -7.20
N LEU A 53 8.61 10.83 -6.03
CA LEU A 53 7.97 10.91 -4.72
C LEU A 53 7.28 12.27 -4.51
N GLN A 54 7.94 13.38 -4.93
CA GLN A 54 7.33 14.71 -4.92
C GLN A 54 6.09 14.75 -5.80
N ALA A 55 6.16 14.30 -7.04
CA ALA A 55 5.02 14.29 -7.96
C ALA A 55 3.87 13.41 -7.43
N LEU A 56 4.17 12.21 -6.89
CA LEU A 56 3.17 11.34 -6.25
C LEU A 56 2.50 11.99 -5.03
N SER A 57 3.18 12.90 -4.33
CA SER A 57 2.60 13.61 -3.20
C SER A 57 1.48 14.59 -3.59
N GLU A 58 1.38 14.93 -4.85
CA GLU A 58 0.45 15.93 -5.41
C GLU A 58 -0.79 15.30 -6.08
N VAL A 59 -0.78 13.97 -6.32
CA VAL A 59 -1.89 13.28 -7.00
C VAL A 59 -3.18 13.21 -6.19
N SER A 60 -3.11 13.53 -4.89
CA SER A 60 -4.26 13.51 -3.99
C SER A 60 -4.02 14.47 -2.82
N PRO A 61 -5.06 15.15 -2.31
CA PRO A 61 -4.93 16.01 -1.13
C PRO A 61 -4.48 15.27 0.15
N TYR A 62 -4.52 13.93 0.11
CA TYR A 62 -4.11 13.07 1.23
C TYR A 62 -2.72 12.45 1.06
N ALA A 63 -2.01 12.74 -0.03
CA ALA A 63 -0.75 12.10 -0.38
C ALA A 63 0.51 12.90 0.04
N GLY A 64 0.35 14.06 0.65
CA GLY A 64 1.42 15.04 0.93
C GLY A 64 2.66 14.46 1.63
N MET A 65 2.51 13.44 2.49
CA MET A 65 3.64 12.82 3.18
C MET A 65 4.53 11.94 2.26
N THR A 66 4.09 11.64 1.05
CA THR A 66 4.85 10.77 0.13
C THR A 66 6.19 11.39 -0.24
N LYS A 67 6.27 12.72 -0.37
CA LYS A 67 7.52 13.44 -0.68
C LYS A 67 8.58 13.33 0.43
N ASP A 68 8.14 13.13 1.67
CA ASP A 68 9.00 13.06 2.85
C ASP A 68 9.40 11.61 3.19
N ALA A 69 8.82 10.62 2.50
CA ALA A 69 9.18 9.22 2.67
C ALA A 69 10.46 8.88 1.91
N PRO A 70 11.34 8.01 2.46
CA PRO A 70 12.53 7.54 1.74
C PRO A 70 12.17 6.65 0.56
N VAL A 71 10.99 6.01 0.59
CA VAL A 71 10.51 5.08 -0.43
C VAL A 71 8.99 4.99 -0.40
N ALA A 72 8.39 4.73 -1.55
CA ALA A 72 6.98 4.36 -1.66
C ALA A 72 6.82 3.13 -2.56
N ILE A 73 5.85 2.28 -2.25
CA ILE A 73 5.38 1.22 -3.15
C ILE A 73 4.08 1.71 -3.77
N VAL A 74 4.02 1.74 -5.10
CA VAL A 74 2.77 1.92 -5.83
C VAL A 74 2.29 0.54 -6.25
N ALA A 75 1.12 0.16 -5.74
CA ALA A 75 0.44 -1.06 -6.15
C ALA A 75 -0.46 -0.76 -7.34
N ALA A 76 -0.40 -1.64 -8.33
CA ALA A 76 -1.20 -1.60 -9.54
C ALA A 76 -1.70 -3.01 -9.87
N TYR A 77 -2.71 -3.12 -10.71
CA TYR A 77 -3.23 -4.40 -11.16
C TYR A 77 -3.27 -4.49 -12.69
N ARG A 78 -3.06 -5.69 -13.21
CA ARG A 78 -3.21 -5.96 -14.63
C ARG A 78 -4.70 -5.88 -15.03
N LYS A 79 -4.98 -5.16 -16.12
CA LYS A 79 -6.34 -5.05 -16.68
C LYS A 79 -6.84 -6.42 -17.16
N GLU A 80 -5.94 -7.17 -17.79
CA GLU A 80 -6.21 -8.52 -18.27
C GLU A 80 -5.77 -9.54 -17.22
N CYS A 81 -6.71 -10.08 -16.50
CA CYS A 81 -6.54 -11.18 -15.58
C CYS A 81 -7.80 -12.08 -15.64
N ARG A 82 -7.75 -13.24 -15.01
CA ARG A 82 -8.81 -14.26 -15.15
C ARG A 82 -10.19 -13.77 -14.73
N ILE A 83 -10.28 -12.94 -13.67
CA ILE A 83 -11.51 -12.37 -13.14
C ILE A 83 -11.26 -10.90 -12.80
N PRO A 84 -11.30 -9.97 -13.77
CA PRO A 84 -10.94 -8.57 -13.57
C PRO A 84 -11.71 -7.85 -12.45
N ALA A 85 -12.97 -8.22 -12.24
CA ALA A 85 -13.82 -7.64 -11.19
C ALA A 85 -13.25 -7.84 -9.77
N TYR A 86 -12.41 -8.85 -9.55
CA TYR A 86 -11.76 -9.14 -8.26
C TYR A 86 -10.38 -8.52 -8.10
N ALA A 87 -9.81 -7.93 -9.15
CA ALA A 87 -8.44 -7.43 -9.11
C ALA A 87 -8.16 -6.45 -7.95
N GLN A 88 -9.07 -5.51 -7.71
CA GLN A 88 -8.93 -4.55 -6.60
C GLN A 88 -9.13 -5.21 -5.23
N ILE A 89 -9.99 -6.22 -5.14
CA ILE A 89 -10.20 -7.00 -3.91
C ILE A 89 -8.92 -7.78 -3.58
N ASP A 90 -8.36 -8.48 -4.57
CA ASP A 90 -7.10 -9.23 -4.43
C ASP A 90 -5.96 -8.30 -3.98
N LEU A 91 -5.85 -7.11 -4.59
CA LEU A 91 -4.85 -6.13 -4.18
C LEU A 91 -5.08 -5.61 -2.75
N SER A 92 -6.32 -5.49 -2.31
CA SER A 92 -6.63 -5.06 -0.95
C SER A 92 -6.06 -6.04 0.09
N ILE A 93 -6.14 -7.33 -0.18
CA ILE A 93 -5.56 -8.37 0.67
C ILE A 93 -4.02 -8.30 0.64
N ALA A 94 -3.44 -8.17 -0.55
CA ALA A 94 -1.99 -8.04 -0.72
C ALA A 94 -1.44 -6.79 0.00
N MET A 95 -2.15 -5.68 -0.07
CA MET A 95 -1.78 -4.43 0.60
C MET A 95 -1.86 -4.52 2.12
N GLU A 96 -2.80 -5.27 2.69
CA GLU A 96 -2.82 -5.50 4.13
C GLU A 96 -1.64 -6.37 4.58
N ASN A 97 -1.32 -7.45 3.86
CA ASN A 97 -0.12 -8.24 4.12
C ASN A 97 1.16 -7.38 4.06
N LEU A 98 1.26 -6.52 3.03
CA LEU A 98 2.35 -5.56 2.87
C LEU A 98 2.49 -4.66 4.09
N TRP A 99 1.39 -4.15 4.59
CA TRP A 99 1.37 -3.21 5.71
C TRP A 99 1.74 -3.90 7.03
N LEU A 100 1.22 -5.09 7.27
CA LEU A 100 1.55 -5.88 8.46
C LEU A 100 3.03 -6.26 8.49
N GLU A 101 3.60 -6.65 7.35
CA GLU A 101 5.03 -6.94 7.25
C GLU A 101 5.88 -5.68 7.43
N THR A 102 5.42 -4.52 6.94
CA THR A 102 6.10 -3.23 7.17
C THR A 102 6.25 -2.96 8.67
N ASP A 103 5.18 -3.16 9.46
CA ASP A 103 5.21 -3.05 10.92
C ASP A 103 6.15 -4.09 11.54
N ALA A 104 6.14 -5.34 11.04
CA ALA A 104 7.02 -6.41 11.51
C ALA A 104 8.50 -6.13 11.27
N GLN A 105 8.84 -5.39 10.22
CA GLN A 105 10.21 -4.97 9.91
C GLN A 105 10.67 -3.74 10.74
N GLY A 106 9.84 -3.26 11.69
CA GLY A 106 10.11 -2.07 12.50
C GLY A 106 10.00 -0.76 11.70
N LEU A 107 9.26 -0.80 10.59
CA LEU A 107 8.97 0.35 9.74
C LEU A 107 7.52 0.80 9.96
N GLY A 108 7.18 1.94 9.42
CA GLY A 108 5.81 2.43 9.42
C GLY A 108 5.44 3.02 8.06
N GLY A 109 4.19 2.92 7.71
CA GLY A 109 3.69 3.46 6.46
C GLY A 109 2.21 3.78 6.54
N VAL A 110 1.65 4.23 5.44
CA VAL A 110 0.23 4.51 5.31
C VAL A 110 -0.29 4.14 3.94
N TRP A 111 -1.45 3.50 3.89
CA TRP A 111 -2.14 3.24 2.64
C TRP A 111 -2.88 4.51 2.18
N LEU A 112 -2.52 5.00 1.00
CA LEU A 112 -3.19 6.09 0.31
C LEU A 112 -4.07 5.53 -0.79
N GLY A 113 -5.39 5.68 -0.64
CA GLY A 113 -6.37 5.21 -1.61
C GLY A 113 -6.33 6.03 -2.90
N ILE A 114 -5.98 5.39 -3.99
CA ILE A 114 -5.97 5.94 -5.35
C ILE A 114 -7.20 5.46 -6.10
N ALA A 115 -7.34 4.15 -6.29
CA ALA A 115 -8.58 3.56 -6.78
C ALA A 115 -9.69 3.66 -5.71
N PRO A 116 -10.96 3.77 -6.10
CA PRO A 116 -11.50 3.76 -7.47
C PRO A 116 -11.58 5.15 -8.14
N GLN A 117 -10.87 6.16 -7.65
CA GLN A 117 -10.94 7.53 -8.17
C GLN A 117 -10.16 7.65 -9.48
N GLU A 118 -10.87 7.64 -10.61
CA GLU A 118 -10.27 7.62 -11.96
C GLU A 118 -9.25 8.75 -12.19
N GLU A 119 -9.50 9.96 -11.70
CA GLU A 119 -8.57 11.08 -11.83
C GLU A 119 -7.25 10.81 -11.10
N ARG A 120 -7.32 10.25 -9.88
CA ARG A 120 -6.13 9.90 -9.10
C ARG A 120 -5.37 8.74 -9.73
N MET A 121 -6.09 7.74 -10.25
CA MET A 121 -5.49 6.60 -10.93
C MET A 121 -4.67 7.07 -12.13
N LYS A 122 -5.26 7.90 -13.00
CA LYS A 122 -4.59 8.49 -14.17
C LYS A 122 -3.37 9.34 -13.76
N ALA A 123 -3.50 10.19 -12.75
CA ALA A 123 -2.39 11.01 -12.29
C ALA A 123 -1.19 10.14 -11.83
N VAL A 124 -1.41 9.05 -11.10
CA VAL A 124 -0.34 8.11 -10.70
C VAL A 124 0.24 7.39 -11.92
N GLU A 125 -0.61 6.93 -12.84
CA GLU A 125 -0.23 6.26 -14.09
C GLU A 125 0.67 7.17 -14.94
N GLU A 126 0.35 8.45 -15.05
CA GLU A 126 1.14 9.47 -15.77
C GLU A 126 2.48 9.74 -15.06
N VAL A 127 2.47 9.97 -13.74
CA VAL A 127 3.70 10.23 -12.97
C VAL A 127 4.70 9.11 -13.15
N LEU A 128 4.25 7.86 -13.08
CA LEU A 128 5.13 6.68 -13.18
C LEU A 128 5.31 6.17 -14.60
N GLN A 129 4.57 6.71 -15.59
CA GLN A 129 4.54 6.22 -16.96
C GLN A 129 4.22 4.72 -17.01
N LEU A 130 3.16 4.34 -16.29
CA LEU A 130 2.74 2.95 -16.25
C LEU A 130 2.27 2.48 -17.64
N PRO A 131 2.52 1.21 -17.99
CA PRO A 131 2.02 0.70 -19.24
C PRO A 131 0.48 0.62 -19.25
N ASP A 132 -0.12 0.78 -20.43
CA ASP A 132 -1.58 0.75 -20.62
C ASP A 132 -2.24 -0.58 -20.18
N THR A 133 -1.44 -1.60 -19.90
CA THR A 133 -1.89 -2.93 -19.47
C THR A 133 -2.20 -3.01 -17.98
N VAL A 134 -1.85 -1.98 -17.19
CA VAL A 134 -2.09 -1.94 -15.74
C VAL A 134 -2.91 -0.71 -15.34
N ARG A 135 -3.45 -0.75 -14.10
CA ARG A 135 -4.15 0.37 -13.47
C ARG A 135 -3.58 0.60 -12.08
N ALA A 136 -3.34 1.86 -11.74
CA ALA A 136 -2.90 2.26 -10.41
C ALA A 136 -4.00 1.97 -9.37
N PHE A 137 -3.60 1.46 -8.19
CA PHE A 137 -4.52 1.08 -7.13
C PHE A 137 -4.30 1.87 -5.83
N ALA A 138 -3.07 1.90 -5.33
CA ALA A 138 -2.73 2.56 -4.08
C ALA A 138 -1.28 3.04 -4.07
N ILE A 139 -0.97 4.05 -3.26
CA ILE A 139 0.39 4.43 -2.92
C ILE A 139 0.62 4.07 -1.44
N PHE A 140 1.76 3.49 -1.14
CA PHE A 140 2.18 3.15 0.20
C PHE A 140 3.57 3.75 0.50
N PRO A 141 3.64 5.03 0.94
CA PRO A 141 4.88 5.60 1.45
C PRO A 141 5.21 4.98 2.80
N TYR A 142 6.49 4.64 3.03
CA TYR A 142 6.95 4.02 4.27
C TYR A 142 8.41 4.35 4.55
N GLY A 143 8.80 4.15 5.81
CA GLY A 143 10.15 4.38 6.29
C GLY A 143 10.24 4.13 7.80
N TYR A 144 11.36 4.50 8.41
CA TYR A 144 11.48 4.48 9.86
C TYR A 144 10.60 5.56 10.48
N PRO A 145 9.72 5.21 11.45
CA PRO A 145 8.78 6.17 12.03
C PRO A 145 9.52 7.34 12.73
N ALA A 146 9.07 8.57 12.47
CA ALA A 146 9.45 9.77 13.22
C ALA A 146 8.27 10.30 14.05
N GLU A 147 7.25 9.49 14.27
CA GLU A 147 6.12 9.75 15.15
C GLU A 147 5.70 8.47 15.86
N GLU A 148 5.06 8.62 17.00
CA GLU A 148 4.41 7.52 17.72
C GLU A 148 2.90 7.66 17.59
N ARG A 149 2.20 6.54 17.38
CA ARG A 149 0.74 6.48 17.35
C ARG A 149 0.25 5.26 18.09
N THR A 150 -0.86 5.42 18.77
CA THR A 150 -1.51 4.33 19.49
C THR A 150 -2.59 3.69 18.61
N GLN A 151 -2.62 2.37 18.58
CA GLN A 151 -3.68 1.60 17.94
C GLN A 151 -4.99 1.84 18.71
N GLN A 152 -6.08 1.87 17.95
CA GLN A 152 -7.44 1.99 18.50
C GLN A 152 -8.06 0.60 18.61
N ASP A 153 -8.75 0.33 19.70
CA ASP A 153 -9.66 -0.80 19.76
C ASP A 153 -10.88 -0.51 18.86
N ARG A 154 -11.10 -1.39 17.89
CA ARG A 154 -12.20 -1.28 16.91
C ARG A 154 -13.20 -2.43 17.03
N PHE A 155 -13.02 -3.29 18.04
CA PHE A 155 -13.97 -4.39 18.27
C PHE A 155 -15.34 -3.82 18.62
N ASP A 156 -16.35 -4.30 17.94
CA ASP A 156 -17.73 -3.90 18.13
C ASP A 156 -18.62 -5.13 18.00
N GLU A 157 -19.01 -5.68 19.15
CA GLU A 157 -19.79 -6.90 19.23
C GLU A 157 -21.17 -6.78 18.57
N SER A 158 -21.73 -5.54 18.50
CA SER A 158 -23.01 -5.29 17.83
C SER A 158 -23.01 -5.57 16.32
N ARG A 159 -21.83 -5.72 15.73
CA ARG A 159 -21.66 -6.09 14.32
C ARG A 159 -21.54 -7.60 14.06
N ILE A 160 -21.69 -8.39 15.12
CA ILE A 160 -21.65 -9.85 15.02
C ILE A 160 -23.08 -10.36 15.10
N HIS A 161 -23.50 -11.07 14.08
CA HIS A 161 -24.83 -11.65 13.98
C HIS A 161 -24.73 -13.16 13.87
N TYR A 162 -25.36 -13.86 14.82
CA TYR A 162 -25.46 -15.32 14.81
C TYR A 162 -26.75 -15.70 14.10
N VAL A 163 -26.64 -16.56 13.08
CA VAL A 163 -27.77 -17.11 12.33
C VAL A 163 -27.80 -18.61 12.65
N GLU A 164 -28.86 -19.01 13.35
CA GLU A 164 -29.12 -20.41 13.77
C GLU A 164 -30.10 -21.11 12.82
#